data_9fb5addf4626a4d3a28893d162195db2
#
_entry.id   9fb5addf4626a4d3a28893d162195db2
#
_cell.length_a   1.000
_cell.length_b   1.000
_cell.length_c   1.000
_cell.angle_alpha   90.00
_cell.angle_beta   90.00
_cell.angle_gamma   90.00
#
_symmetry.space_group_name_H-M   'P 1'
#
loop_
_entity.id
_entity.type
_entity.pdbx_description
1 polymer ?
#
loop_
_entity_poly.entity_id
_entity_poly.type
_entity_poly.pdbx_seq_one_letter_code
_entity_poly.pdbx_strand_id
1 'polypeptide(L)'
;MNKYLVHRILIPFLLGLILVSIVGGAVLTRQSASLALKDLAQKKRQALQAGLEEEWSTKSVKIGDKVMKFDYRTFGEKPAAGWDFYISMHGGGGAPAHINESQWRNQIRLYQPPNSIYLAPRAPTNTWNLWHQSHIDGFFERLILGAVMVKGINLDRVYIMGYSAGGDGVYQLAPRMADRLAAASMMAGHPNNASPLGLRNIGFTIHVGELDAGYKRNKVAMDWGKKLAALRKGDPNGYAHKVKLHKGMGHWMKLRDAEAIGWMSMFTRNPVPKRVVWNQAGVAKSAFYWLAAPKDHVKAGASVIAEREGQVIRILEAHGTEKLTVLLDDRMLDLDKEVTISRDGQILFRGRVERKLEALSRTLNERHDPRLSFSAEVTVDI
;
A
#
# COMPACT_ATOMS: atom_id res chain seq x y z
N MET A 1 -38.17 66.89 -0.07
CA MET A 1 -36.91 66.20 0.30
C MET A 1 -37.25 64.76 0.59
N ASN A 2 -37.09 63.90 -0.40
CA ASN A 2 -37.47 62.48 -0.34
C ASN A 2 -36.28 61.60 0.07
N LYS A 3 -36.43 60.83 1.16
CA LYS A 3 -35.51 59.76 1.56
C LYS A 3 -36.04 58.45 1.02
N TYR A 4 -35.37 57.84 0.05
CA TYR A 4 -35.66 56.47 -0.41
C TYR A 4 -34.98 55.50 0.51
N LEU A 5 -35.78 54.68 1.20
CA LEU A 5 -35.36 53.54 2.01
C LEU A 5 -35.27 52.30 1.10
N VAL A 6 -34.07 51.81 0.83
CA VAL A 6 -33.85 50.57 0.04
C VAL A 6 -33.90 49.39 1.02
N HIS A 7 -35.00 48.64 0.98
CA HIS A 7 -35.09 47.35 1.67
C HIS A 7 -34.28 46.29 0.93
N ARG A 8 -33.17 45.85 1.52
CA ARG A 8 -32.48 44.63 1.10
C ARG A 8 -33.20 43.39 1.67
N ILE A 9 -33.85 42.65 0.78
CA ILE A 9 -34.42 41.33 1.11
C ILE A 9 -33.26 40.33 1.19
N LEU A 10 -32.93 39.88 2.40
CA LEU A 10 -32.05 38.74 2.63
C LEU A 10 -32.88 37.45 2.42
N ILE A 11 -32.62 36.73 1.35
CA ILE A 11 -33.13 35.38 1.14
C ILE A 11 -32.21 34.44 1.94
N PRO A 12 -32.70 33.72 2.95
CA PRO A 12 -31.90 32.70 3.62
C PRO A 12 -31.78 31.49 2.70
N PHE A 13 -30.55 31.19 2.28
CA PHE A 13 -30.22 29.92 1.65
C PHE A 13 -30.32 28.83 2.75
N LEU A 14 -31.47 28.18 2.81
CA LEU A 14 -31.64 26.95 3.60
C LEU A 14 -30.82 25.85 2.94
N LEU A 15 -29.60 25.65 3.41
CA LEU A 15 -28.84 24.40 3.15
C LEU A 15 -29.58 23.29 3.90
N GLY A 16 -30.44 22.56 3.18
CA GLY A 16 -31.07 21.36 3.71
C GLY A 16 -30.02 20.31 4.01
N LEU A 17 -29.64 20.16 5.27
CA LEU A 17 -28.95 18.97 5.77
C LEU A 17 -29.92 17.80 5.61
N ILE A 18 -29.76 17.03 4.52
CA ILE A 18 -30.40 15.72 4.43
C ILE A 18 -29.67 14.82 5.42
N LEU A 19 -30.19 14.75 6.64
CA LEU A 19 -29.89 13.70 7.58
C LEU A 19 -30.47 12.39 7.01
N VAL A 20 -29.67 11.66 6.23
CA VAL A 20 -30.00 10.29 5.87
C VAL A 20 -29.74 9.45 7.12
N SER A 21 -30.79 9.25 7.93
CA SER A 21 -30.81 8.20 8.95
C SER A 21 -30.85 6.86 8.20
N ILE A 22 -29.69 6.28 7.92
CA ILE A 22 -29.57 4.96 7.29
C ILE A 22 -29.81 3.92 8.39
N VAL A 23 -31.05 3.47 8.51
CA VAL A 23 -31.41 2.23 9.19
C VAL A 23 -30.78 1.07 8.40
N GLY A 24 -30.09 0.15 9.10
CA GLY A 24 -29.37 -0.97 8.49
C GLY A 24 -30.18 -1.71 7.43
N GLY A 25 -29.56 -2.00 6.28
CA GLY A 25 -30.13 -2.79 5.19
C GLY A 25 -30.53 -2.04 3.92
N ALA A 26 -30.40 -0.70 3.83
CA ALA A 26 -30.73 0.02 2.60
C ALA A 26 -29.70 -0.20 1.50
N VAL A 27 -30.14 -0.69 0.36
CA VAL A 27 -29.35 -0.81 -0.87
C VAL A 27 -28.93 0.59 -1.34
N LEU A 28 -27.63 0.81 -1.51
CA LEU A 28 -27.09 2.09 -1.94
C LEU A 28 -27.13 2.22 -3.48
N THR A 29 -27.45 3.42 -3.97
CA THR A 29 -27.14 3.79 -5.35
C THR A 29 -25.65 4.11 -5.49
N ARG A 30 -25.15 4.19 -6.73
CA ARG A 30 -23.75 4.65 -6.99
C ARG A 30 -23.47 6.01 -6.34
N GLN A 31 -24.41 6.94 -6.44
CA GLN A 31 -24.24 8.28 -5.85
C GLN A 31 -24.25 8.23 -4.32
N SER A 32 -25.21 7.53 -3.71
CA SER A 32 -25.29 7.43 -2.25
C SER A 32 -24.10 6.65 -1.66
N ALA A 33 -23.55 5.64 -2.33
CA ALA A 33 -22.33 4.96 -1.93
C ALA A 33 -21.12 5.91 -1.93
N SER A 34 -20.99 6.75 -2.98
CA SER A 34 -19.91 7.75 -3.05
C SER A 34 -20.02 8.80 -1.94
N LEU A 35 -21.22 9.27 -1.62
CA LEU A 35 -21.47 10.22 -0.53
C LEU A 35 -21.20 9.58 0.84
N ALA A 36 -21.66 8.34 1.03
CA ALA A 36 -21.42 7.58 2.26
C ALA A 36 -19.93 7.35 2.50
N LEU A 37 -19.16 7.03 1.47
CA LEU A 37 -17.70 6.88 1.60
C LEU A 37 -17.03 8.17 2.05
N LYS A 38 -17.43 9.33 1.49
CA LYS A 38 -16.88 10.63 1.89
C LYS A 38 -17.20 10.94 3.36
N ASP A 39 -18.45 10.73 3.78
CA ASP A 39 -18.89 10.95 5.16
C ASP A 39 -18.14 10.02 6.14
N LEU A 40 -18.08 8.72 5.85
CA LEU A 40 -17.34 7.75 6.67
C LEU A 40 -15.85 8.10 6.77
N ALA A 41 -15.21 8.48 5.66
CA ALA A 41 -13.80 8.88 5.66
C ALA A 41 -13.57 10.16 6.47
N GLN A 42 -14.48 11.13 6.39
CA GLN A 42 -14.41 12.36 7.19
C GLN A 42 -14.58 12.10 8.68
N LYS A 43 -15.58 11.30 9.08
CA LYS A 43 -15.80 10.90 10.48
C LYS A 43 -14.60 10.15 11.04
N LYS A 44 -14.05 9.22 10.26
CA LYS A 44 -12.84 8.48 10.62
C LYS A 44 -11.64 9.40 10.78
N ARG A 45 -11.47 10.36 9.88
CA ARG A 45 -10.42 11.38 10.00
C ARG A 45 -10.53 12.14 11.31
N GLN A 46 -11.72 12.66 11.64
CA GLN A 46 -11.96 13.39 12.88
C GLN A 46 -11.66 12.55 14.13
N ALA A 47 -12.06 11.27 14.12
CA ALA A 47 -11.85 10.35 15.25
C ALA A 47 -10.36 10.00 15.48
N LEU A 48 -9.54 9.99 14.44
CA LEU A 48 -8.14 9.59 14.52
C LEU A 48 -7.15 10.78 14.57
N GLN A 49 -7.59 11.98 14.25
CA GLN A 49 -6.73 13.16 14.03
C GLN A 49 -5.81 13.44 15.22
N ALA A 50 -6.36 13.59 16.43
CA ALA A 50 -5.59 13.96 17.62
C ALA A 50 -4.49 12.93 17.96
N GLY A 51 -4.81 11.62 17.90
CA GLY A 51 -3.84 10.57 18.17
C GLY A 51 -2.73 10.50 17.13
N LEU A 52 -3.06 10.75 15.85
CA LEU A 52 -2.06 10.78 14.78
C LEU A 52 -1.16 12.02 14.85
N GLU A 53 -1.72 13.17 15.25
CA GLU A 53 -0.94 14.40 15.49
C GLU A 53 0.04 14.22 16.65
N GLU A 54 -0.37 13.55 17.73
CA GLU A 54 0.50 13.21 18.85
C GLU A 54 1.64 12.27 18.42
N GLU A 55 1.34 11.18 17.70
CA GLU A 55 2.36 10.27 17.17
C GLU A 55 3.38 10.98 16.27
N TRP A 56 2.91 11.91 15.43
CA TRP A 56 3.78 12.65 14.52
C TRP A 56 4.58 13.77 15.22
N SER A 57 4.04 14.35 16.27
CA SER A 57 4.75 15.34 17.12
C SER A 57 5.85 14.67 17.95
N THR A 58 5.55 13.51 18.54
CA THR A 58 6.50 12.71 19.30
C THR A 58 7.44 11.84 18.44
N LYS A 59 7.14 11.75 17.12
CA LYS A 59 7.83 10.91 16.15
C LYS A 59 7.92 9.45 16.59
N SER A 60 6.83 8.93 17.13
CA SER A 60 6.76 7.60 17.74
C SER A 60 5.38 6.99 17.58
N VAL A 61 5.33 5.74 17.10
CA VAL A 61 4.12 4.93 17.00
C VAL A 61 4.24 3.75 17.96
N LYS A 62 3.18 3.50 18.75
CA LYS A 62 3.11 2.34 19.64
C LYS A 62 2.01 1.40 19.17
N ILE A 63 2.35 0.12 18.97
CA ILE A 63 1.41 -0.96 18.65
C ILE A 63 1.69 -2.14 19.58
N GLY A 64 0.75 -2.42 20.49
CA GLY A 64 0.94 -3.42 21.53
C GLY A 64 2.11 -3.06 22.46
N ASP A 65 3.05 -3.98 22.59
CA ASP A 65 4.28 -3.83 23.38
C ASP A 65 5.44 -3.17 22.63
N LYS A 66 5.27 -2.92 21.34
CA LYS A 66 6.33 -2.43 20.47
C LYS A 66 6.20 -0.95 20.17
N VAL A 67 7.35 -0.28 20.06
CA VAL A 67 7.46 1.14 19.71
C VAL A 67 8.36 1.30 18.50
N MET A 68 7.85 1.96 17.47
CA MET A 68 8.61 2.38 16.31
C MET A 68 8.83 3.90 16.35
N LYS A 69 10.06 4.33 16.61
CA LYS A 69 10.46 5.71 16.44
C LYS A 69 10.65 5.99 14.94
N PHE A 70 10.47 7.23 14.54
CA PHE A 70 10.78 7.67 13.18
C PHE A 70 11.29 9.12 13.18
N ASP A 71 11.97 9.47 12.12
CA ASP A 71 12.26 10.88 11.82
C ASP A 71 12.01 11.12 10.34
N TYR A 72 11.74 12.37 9.97
CA TYR A 72 11.43 12.71 8.59
C TYR A 72 11.98 14.07 8.20
N ARG A 73 12.17 14.24 6.90
CA ARG A 73 12.52 15.50 6.24
C ARG A 73 11.52 15.79 5.12
N THR A 74 11.31 17.07 4.87
CA THR A 74 10.49 17.55 3.76
C THR A 74 11.39 18.27 2.77
N PHE A 75 11.23 17.97 1.48
CA PHE A 75 12.02 18.55 0.41
C PHE A 75 11.14 19.16 -0.67
N GLY A 76 11.50 20.38 -1.12
CA GLY A 76 10.78 21.09 -2.17
C GLY A 76 9.42 21.64 -1.73
N GLU A 77 8.50 21.75 -2.68
CA GLU A 77 7.17 22.31 -2.48
C GLU A 77 6.10 21.22 -2.57
N LYS A 78 5.00 21.41 -1.82
CA LYS A 78 3.89 20.46 -1.80
C LYS A 78 3.12 20.51 -3.11
N PRO A 79 3.09 19.41 -3.90
CA PRO A 79 2.24 19.33 -5.08
C PRO A 79 0.74 19.47 -4.76
N ALA A 80 -0.07 19.95 -5.69
CA ALA A 80 -1.51 20.08 -5.50
C ALA A 80 -2.20 18.75 -5.13
N ALA A 81 -1.69 17.63 -5.64
CA ALA A 81 -2.18 16.29 -5.33
C ALA A 81 -1.69 15.72 -3.98
N GLY A 82 -0.88 16.46 -3.22
CA GLY A 82 -0.22 16.02 -2.00
C GLY A 82 1.24 15.62 -2.21
N TRP A 83 1.98 15.48 -1.09
CA TRP A 83 3.39 15.09 -1.11
C TRP A 83 3.59 13.66 -1.61
N ASP A 84 4.69 13.41 -2.31
CA ASP A 84 5.25 12.06 -2.44
C ASP A 84 5.75 11.59 -1.08
N PHE A 85 5.60 10.30 -0.78
CA PHE A 85 5.98 9.77 0.53
C PHE A 85 6.94 8.59 0.40
N TYR A 86 8.15 8.76 0.92
CA TYR A 86 9.20 7.74 0.90
C TYR A 86 9.47 7.23 2.31
N ILE A 87 9.26 5.94 2.54
CA ILE A 87 9.64 5.25 3.78
C ILE A 87 10.96 4.51 3.51
N SER A 88 12.03 4.92 4.20
CA SER A 88 13.39 4.43 3.97
C SER A 88 13.93 3.66 5.17
N MET A 89 14.09 2.35 5.02
CA MET A 89 14.48 1.42 6.07
C MET A 89 16.00 1.39 6.26
N HIS A 90 16.44 1.49 7.51
CA HIS A 90 17.86 1.46 7.87
C HIS A 90 18.46 0.04 7.80
N GLY A 91 19.76 -0.02 7.61
CA GLY A 91 20.57 -1.23 7.73
C GLY A 91 20.76 -1.71 9.18
N GLY A 92 21.64 -2.68 9.38
CA GLY A 92 21.95 -3.26 10.69
C GLY A 92 21.41 -4.68 10.80
N GLY A 93 20.43 -4.93 11.66
CA GLY A 93 19.85 -6.26 11.87
C GLY A 93 20.23 -6.83 13.23
N GLY A 94 20.72 -8.08 13.29
CA GLY A 94 21.16 -8.78 14.51
C GLY A 94 22.43 -8.17 15.14
N ALA A 95 22.39 -6.88 15.41
CA ALA A 95 23.50 -6.09 15.99
C ALA A 95 23.05 -5.42 17.31
N PRO A 96 23.98 -4.99 18.16
CA PRO A 96 23.65 -4.21 19.35
C PRO A 96 22.78 -2.98 19.05
N ALA A 97 21.92 -2.60 20.00
CA ALA A 97 20.96 -1.51 19.80
C ALA A 97 21.59 -0.20 19.33
N HIS A 98 22.79 0.17 19.86
CA HIS A 98 23.49 1.40 19.47
C HIS A 98 23.96 1.38 18.01
N ILE A 99 24.26 0.20 17.45
CA ILE A 99 24.62 0.05 16.03
C ILE A 99 23.36 0.29 15.16
N ASN A 100 22.24 -0.34 15.49
CA ASN A 100 20.99 -0.12 14.77
C ASN A 100 20.53 1.34 14.88
N GLU A 101 20.73 1.99 16.03
CA GLU A 101 20.47 3.41 16.24
C GLU A 101 21.33 4.29 15.32
N SER A 102 22.64 3.99 15.22
CA SER A 102 23.57 4.67 14.31
C SER A 102 23.16 4.50 12.84
N GLN A 103 22.77 3.29 12.44
CA GLN A 103 22.28 3.01 11.08
C GLN A 103 21.00 3.78 10.76
N TRP A 104 20.05 3.86 11.69
CA TRP A 104 18.86 4.68 11.54
C TRP A 104 19.18 6.18 11.39
N ARG A 105 20.07 6.75 12.22
CA ARG A 105 20.50 8.15 12.12
C ARG A 105 21.17 8.44 10.78
N ASN A 106 21.93 7.48 10.23
CA ASN A 106 22.51 7.60 8.92
C ASN A 106 21.40 7.58 7.83
N GLN A 107 20.44 6.66 7.93
CA GLN A 107 19.37 6.52 6.95
C GLN A 107 18.56 7.80 6.76
N ILE A 108 18.29 8.54 7.85
CA ILE A 108 17.55 9.83 7.81
C ILE A 108 18.21 10.85 6.88
N ARG A 109 19.50 10.73 6.60
CA ARG A 109 20.31 11.73 5.87
C ARG A 109 20.70 11.31 4.46
N LEU A 110 20.41 10.04 4.06
CA LEU A 110 20.97 9.49 2.83
C LEU A 110 20.38 10.10 1.57
N TYR A 111 19.05 10.34 1.54
CA TYR A 111 18.39 10.71 0.30
C TYR A 111 17.54 11.96 0.45
N GLN A 112 17.35 12.67 -0.70
CA GLN A 112 16.61 13.93 -0.78
C GLN A 112 15.67 13.90 -1.99
N PRO A 113 14.60 13.08 -1.94
CA PRO A 113 13.65 13.02 -3.05
C PRO A 113 12.91 14.35 -3.20
N PRO A 114 12.78 14.90 -4.42
CA PRO A 114 12.15 16.18 -4.64
C PRO A 114 10.65 16.14 -4.33
N ASN A 115 10.09 17.27 -3.87
CA ASN A 115 8.66 17.47 -3.60
C ASN A 115 8.03 16.36 -2.75
N SER A 116 8.71 15.96 -1.68
CA SER A 116 8.37 14.79 -0.89
C SER A 116 8.56 14.94 0.60
N ILE A 117 7.97 14.00 1.32
CA ILE A 117 8.31 13.66 2.70
C ILE A 117 9.13 12.38 2.65
N TYR A 118 10.37 12.46 3.12
CA TYR A 118 11.28 11.34 3.31
C TYR A 118 11.33 10.97 4.78
N LEU A 119 10.86 9.79 5.13
CA LEU A 119 10.75 9.28 6.49
C LEU A 119 11.66 8.06 6.66
N ALA A 120 12.46 8.04 7.71
CA ALA A 120 13.21 6.87 8.13
C ALA A 120 12.68 6.35 9.48
N PRO A 121 12.07 5.14 9.51
CA PRO A 121 11.66 4.51 10.75
C PRO A 121 12.86 3.80 11.42
N ARG A 122 12.85 3.72 12.75
CA ARG A 122 13.71 2.86 13.56
C ARG A 122 12.96 1.56 13.83
N ALA A 123 13.46 0.44 13.31
CA ALA A 123 12.83 -0.86 13.55
C ALA A 123 12.61 -1.11 15.05
N PRO A 124 11.46 -1.64 15.47
CA PRO A 124 11.15 -1.80 16.91
C PRO A 124 12.00 -2.86 17.60
N THR A 125 12.68 -3.73 16.85
CA THR A 125 13.57 -4.79 17.37
C THR A 125 15.01 -4.62 16.89
N ASN A 126 15.93 -5.41 17.45
CA ASN A 126 17.33 -5.48 17.01
C ASN A 126 17.69 -6.87 16.49
N THR A 127 16.71 -7.61 16.00
CA THR A 127 16.88 -8.95 15.44
C THR A 127 17.39 -8.90 14.00
N TRP A 128 17.98 -9.98 13.50
CA TRP A 128 18.46 -10.05 12.10
C TRP A 128 17.33 -9.79 11.07
N ASN A 129 16.11 -10.21 11.42
CA ASN A 129 14.92 -10.10 10.59
C ASN A 129 14.04 -8.90 10.97
N LEU A 130 14.62 -7.83 11.48
CA LEU A 130 13.93 -6.68 12.10
C LEU A 130 12.86 -6.03 11.21
N TRP A 131 12.96 -6.18 9.87
CA TRP A 131 11.98 -5.68 8.91
C TRP A 131 11.07 -6.76 8.30
N HIS A 132 11.28 -8.04 8.62
CA HIS A 132 10.50 -9.15 8.04
C HIS A 132 9.24 -9.49 8.85
N GLN A 133 9.27 -9.19 10.15
CA GLN A 133 8.25 -9.60 11.12
C GLN A 133 6.88 -9.00 10.81
N SER A 134 5.81 -9.73 11.13
CA SER A 134 4.43 -9.34 10.78
C SER A 134 3.97 -8.01 11.37
N HIS A 135 4.48 -7.66 12.57
CA HIS A 135 4.13 -6.40 13.22
C HIS A 135 4.60 -5.15 12.44
N ILE A 136 5.59 -5.29 11.56
CA ILE A 136 6.08 -4.16 10.73
C ILE A 136 4.99 -3.63 9.83
N ASP A 137 4.14 -4.50 9.30
CA ASP A 137 3.04 -4.10 8.42
C ASP A 137 2.09 -3.11 9.10
N GLY A 138 1.71 -3.37 10.35
CA GLY A 138 0.85 -2.48 11.13
C GLY A 138 1.49 -1.10 11.37
N PHE A 139 2.80 -1.07 11.62
CA PHE A 139 3.54 0.18 11.78
C PHE A 139 3.56 0.98 10.47
N PHE A 140 3.82 0.34 9.32
CA PHE A 140 3.82 1.03 8.03
C PHE A 140 2.42 1.54 7.65
N GLU A 141 1.36 0.75 7.90
CA GLU A 141 -0.02 1.22 7.75
C GLU A 141 -0.29 2.48 8.59
N ARG A 142 0.18 2.50 9.84
CA ARG A 142 0.01 3.63 10.75
C ARG A 142 0.83 4.86 10.32
N LEU A 143 2.06 4.66 9.85
CA LEU A 143 2.88 5.74 9.29
C LEU A 143 2.25 6.36 8.04
N ILE A 144 1.75 5.53 7.11
CA ILE A 144 1.05 6.01 5.90
C ILE A 144 -0.22 6.79 6.29
N LEU A 145 -1.03 6.25 7.20
CA LEU A 145 -2.25 6.91 7.68
C LEU A 145 -1.95 8.27 8.31
N GLY A 146 -0.95 8.33 9.19
CA GLY A 146 -0.51 9.58 9.81
C GLY A 146 0.03 10.58 8.78
N ALA A 147 0.82 10.11 7.80
CA ALA A 147 1.32 10.96 6.73
C ALA A 147 0.18 11.58 5.88
N VAL A 148 -0.88 10.80 5.61
CA VAL A 148 -2.07 11.32 4.92
C VAL A 148 -2.78 12.39 5.75
N MET A 149 -3.04 12.10 7.01
CA MET A 149 -3.89 12.94 7.84
C MET A 149 -3.18 14.18 8.37
N VAL A 150 -1.90 14.06 8.74
CA VAL A 150 -1.12 15.13 9.37
C VAL A 150 -0.36 15.97 8.32
N LYS A 151 0.16 15.32 7.26
CA LYS A 151 1.02 15.98 6.28
C LYS A 151 0.36 16.15 4.90
N GLY A 152 -0.70 15.41 4.63
CA GLY A 152 -1.41 15.49 3.35
C GLY A 152 -0.58 14.94 2.19
N ILE A 153 -0.08 13.72 2.34
CA ILE A 153 0.56 12.98 1.24
C ILE A 153 -0.47 12.51 0.22
N ASN A 154 0.00 12.20 -0.98
CA ASN A 154 -0.79 11.49 -1.98
C ASN A 154 -0.70 9.97 -1.73
N LEU A 155 -1.84 9.34 -1.40
CA LEU A 155 -1.92 7.90 -1.14
C LEU A 155 -1.45 7.02 -2.30
N ASP A 156 -1.50 7.53 -3.52
CA ASP A 156 -1.07 6.80 -4.71
C ASP A 156 0.40 7.03 -5.06
N ARG A 157 1.14 7.77 -4.23
CA ARG A 157 2.56 8.06 -4.39
C ARG A 157 3.36 7.76 -3.12
N VAL A 158 3.12 6.55 -2.61
CA VAL A 158 3.84 5.97 -1.46
C VAL A 158 4.90 5.00 -1.97
N TYR A 159 6.13 5.17 -1.52
CA TYR A 159 7.31 4.41 -1.93
C TYR A 159 8.03 3.85 -0.72
N ILE A 160 8.54 2.63 -0.82
CA ILE A 160 9.45 2.09 0.17
C ILE A 160 10.84 1.87 -0.43
N MET A 161 11.85 2.12 0.35
CA MET A 161 13.25 1.86 0.00
C MET A 161 14.02 1.41 1.23
N GLY A 162 15.19 0.82 1.05
CA GLY A 162 15.97 0.37 2.19
C GLY A 162 17.33 -0.16 1.80
N TYR A 163 18.28 0.01 2.71
CA TYR A 163 19.67 -0.33 2.52
C TYR A 163 20.11 -1.49 3.44
N SER A 164 20.86 -2.46 2.93
CA SER A 164 21.37 -3.60 3.71
C SER A 164 20.19 -4.39 4.34
N ALA A 165 20.11 -4.55 5.65
CA ALA A 165 18.94 -5.16 6.30
C ALA A 165 17.62 -4.43 5.96
N GLY A 166 17.65 -3.11 5.69
CA GLY A 166 16.52 -2.37 5.14
C GLY A 166 16.16 -2.82 3.72
N GLY A 167 17.17 -3.17 2.92
CA GLY A 167 16.98 -3.78 1.59
C GLY A 167 16.35 -5.18 1.67
N ASP A 168 16.73 -5.99 2.67
CA ASP A 168 16.05 -7.26 2.99
C ASP A 168 14.57 -6.99 3.29
N GLY A 169 14.29 -5.93 4.08
CA GLY A 169 12.94 -5.48 4.38
C GLY A 169 12.14 -5.11 3.14
N VAL A 170 12.74 -4.44 2.14
CA VAL A 170 12.06 -4.12 0.88
C VAL A 170 11.65 -5.38 0.15
N TYR A 171 12.52 -6.39 0.05
CA TYR A 171 12.16 -7.68 -0.55
C TYR A 171 10.97 -8.36 0.15
N GLN A 172 10.86 -8.20 1.47
CA GLN A 172 9.77 -8.80 2.25
C GLN A 172 8.46 -7.99 2.18
N LEU A 173 8.55 -6.67 2.34
CA LEU A 173 7.39 -5.79 2.46
C LEU A 173 6.76 -5.45 1.11
N ALA A 174 7.58 -5.18 0.08
CA ALA A 174 7.06 -4.71 -1.19
C ALA A 174 6.05 -5.69 -1.84
N PRO A 175 6.30 -7.01 -1.93
CA PRO A 175 5.33 -7.92 -2.52
C PRO A 175 4.07 -8.12 -1.67
N ARG A 176 4.14 -8.04 -0.33
CA ARG A 176 2.98 -8.25 0.55
C ARG A 176 2.18 -6.99 0.86
N MET A 177 2.73 -5.81 0.53
CA MET A 177 2.09 -4.50 0.69
C MET A 177 1.97 -3.74 -0.65
N ALA A 178 2.08 -4.43 -1.78
CA ALA A 178 2.05 -3.80 -3.10
C ALA A 178 0.79 -2.96 -3.34
N ASP A 179 -0.33 -3.34 -2.73
CA ASP A 179 -1.58 -2.59 -2.79
C ASP A 179 -1.55 -1.23 -2.05
N ARG A 180 -0.47 -0.97 -1.29
CA ARG A 180 -0.21 0.32 -0.62
C ARG A 180 0.81 1.18 -1.33
N LEU A 181 1.55 0.60 -2.27
CA LEU A 181 2.77 1.18 -2.82
C LEU A 181 2.64 1.52 -4.30
N ALA A 182 3.31 2.56 -4.74
CA ALA A 182 3.52 2.87 -6.14
C ALA A 182 4.76 2.16 -6.70
N ALA A 183 5.86 2.17 -5.93
CA ALA A 183 7.09 1.47 -6.28
C ALA A 183 7.95 1.19 -5.03
N ALA A 184 8.96 0.35 -5.22
CA ALA A 184 9.92 0.01 -4.17
C ALA A 184 11.34 -0.09 -4.71
N SER A 185 12.35 0.23 -3.87
CA SER A 185 13.77 0.10 -4.20
C SER A 185 14.54 -0.68 -3.16
N MET A 186 15.06 -1.82 -3.56
CA MET A 186 15.99 -2.61 -2.78
C MET A 186 17.43 -2.16 -3.04
N MET A 187 18.18 -1.88 -1.98
CA MET A 187 19.57 -1.44 -2.02
C MET A 187 20.44 -2.33 -1.13
N ALA A 188 21.38 -3.07 -1.76
CA ALA A 188 22.34 -3.95 -1.10
C ALA A 188 21.74 -4.95 -0.09
N GLY A 189 20.53 -5.44 -0.33
CA GLY A 189 19.78 -6.38 0.51
C GLY A 189 19.84 -7.82 0.00
N HIS A 190 19.25 -8.73 0.79
CA HIS A 190 19.10 -10.15 0.51
C HIS A 190 17.60 -10.54 0.55
N PRO A 191 17.07 -11.27 -0.45
CA PRO A 191 15.66 -11.63 -0.52
C PRO A 191 15.19 -12.65 0.53
N ASN A 192 16.12 -13.42 1.08
CA ASN A 192 15.79 -14.55 1.97
C ASN A 192 14.76 -15.48 1.31
N ASN A 193 13.61 -15.67 1.95
CA ASN A 193 12.50 -16.49 1.47
C ASN A 193 11.39 -15.69 0.75
N ALA A 194 11.61 -14.42 0.42
CA ALA A 194 10.61 -13.59 -0.24
C ALA A 194 10.29 -14.10 -1.65
N SER A 195 9.06 -13.87 -2.08
CA SER A 195 8.57 -14.19 -3.43
C SER A 195 8.34 -12.90 -4.24
N PRO A 196 8.76 -12.82 -5.52
CA PRO A 196 8.49 -11.66 -6.36
C PRO A 196 7.06 -11.58 -6.89
N LEU A 197 6.23 -12.62 -6.71
CA LEU A 197 4.92 -12.75 -7.35
C LEU A 197 3.96 -11.59 -7.01
N GLY A 198 3.97 -11.11 -5.76
CA GLY A 198 3.13 -9.99 -5.34
C GLY A 198 3.53 -8.62 -5.93
N LEU A 199 4.68 -8.52 -6.61
CA LEU A 199 5.18 -7.27 -7.20
C LEU A 199 4.52 -6.89 -8.54
N ARG A 200 3.56 -7.68 -9.04
CA ARG A 200 2.97 -7.50 -10.36
C ARG A 200 2.57 -6.06 -10.70
N ASN A 201 1.98 -5.36 -9.74
CA ASN A 201 1.30 -4.07 -9.99
C ASN A 201 2.09 -2.85 -9.53
N ILE A 202 3.35 -3.01 -9.12
CA ILE A 202 4.22 -1.89 -8.69
C ILE A 202 5.56 -1.90 -9.44
N GLY A 203 6.23 -0.77 -9.47
CA GLY A 203 7.60 -0.70 -9.90
C GLY A 203 8.55 -1.28 -8.84
N PHE A 204 9.53 -2.09 -9.25
CA PHE A 204 10.55 -2.63 -8.35
C PHE A 204 11.95 -2.45 -8.90
N THR A 205 12.83 -1.74 -8.17
CA THR A 205 14.22 -1.58 -8.61
C THR A 205 15.21 -2.19 -7.63
N ILE A 206 16.27 -2.75 -8.17
CA ILE A 206 17.32 -3.48 -7.48
C ILE A 206 18.64 -2.75 -7.70
N HIS A 207 19.29 -2.34 -6.62
CA HIS A 207 20.62 -1.72 -6.64
C HIS A 207 21.56 -2.53 -5.76
N VAL A 208 22.68 -2.99 -6.33
CA VAL A 208 23.70 -3.77 -5.61
C VAL A 208 25.09 -3.46 -6.15
N GLY A 209 26.09 -3.46 -5.28
CA GLY A 209 27.50 -3.35 -5.68
C GLY A 209 28.00 -4.64 -6.33
N GLU A 210 28.79 -4.51 -7.39
CA GLU A 210 29.41 -5.66 -8.10
C GLU A 210 30.26 -6.52 -7.14
N LEU A 211 30.93 -5.87 -6.20
CA LEU A 211 31.82 -6.53 -5.23
C LEU A 211 31.16 -6.82 -3.88
N ASP A 212 29.82 -6.65 -3.76
CA ASP A 212 29.06 -6.97 -2.54
C ASP A 212 28.86 -8.49 -2.42
N ALA A 213 29.94 -9.20 -2.10
CA ALA A 213 29.97 -10.66 -1.99
C ALA A 213 29.41 -11.18 -0.64
N GLY A 214 29.28 -10.32 0.37
CA GLY A 214 28.71 -10.68 1.66
C GLY A 214 27.29 -11.24 1.49
N TYR A 215 27.02 -12.44 2.06
CA TYR A 215 25.77 -13.18 1.85
C TYR A 215 25.43 -13.41 0.37
N LYS A 216 26.40 -13.33 -0.53
CA LYS A 216 26.23 -13.45 -2.00
C LYS A 216 25.26 -12.41 -2.57
N ARG A 217 25.13 -11.21 -1.95
CA ARG A 217 24.11 -10.20 -2.33
C ARG A 217 24.16 -9.83 -3.80
N ASN A 218 25.34 -9.65 -4.38
CA ASN A 218 25.51 -9.36 -5.81
C ASN A 218 24.91 -10.46 -6.70
N LYS A 219 25.09 -11.73 -6.36
CA LYS A 219 24.55 -12.88 -7.12
C LYS A 219 23.04 -13.01 -6.94
N VAL A 220 22.56 -13.04 -5.69
CA VAL A 220 21.12 -13.22 -5.42
C VAL A 220 20.28 -12.06 -5.94
N ALA A 221 20.80 -10.83 -5.95
CA ALA A 221 20.14 -9.67 -6.55
C ALA A 221 19.98 -9.83 -8.07
N MET A 222 21.03 -10.29 -8.77
CA MET A 222 20.97 -10.56 -10.20
C MET A 222 20.01 -11.70 -10.53
N ASP A 223 19.99 -12.76 -9.72
CA ASP A 223 19.06 -13.89 -9.90
C ASP A 223 17.61 -13.49 -9.64
N TRP A 224 17.35 -12.59 -8.68
CA TRP A 224 16.03 -12.00 -8.49
C TRP A 224 15.60 -11.17 -9.70
N GLY A 225 16.52 -10.39 -10.27
CA GLY A 225 16.28 -9.66 -11.53
C GLY A 225 15.90 -10.59 -12.69
N LYS A 226 16.58 -11.73 -12.84
CA LYS A 226 16.21 -12.75 -13.84
C LYS A 226 14.80 -13.30 -13.61
N LYS A 227 14.42 -13.57 -12.34
CA LYS A 227 13.05 -14.00 -12.00
C LYS A 227 12.01 -12.96 -12.40
N LEU A 228 12.24 -11.67 -12.09
CA LEU A 228 11.35 -10.58 -12.51
C LEU A 228 11.25 -10.45 -14.04
N ALA A 229 12.37 -10.62 -14.76
CA ALA A 229 12.38 -10.61 -16.22
C ALA A 229 11.57 -11.77 -16.82
N ALA A 230 11.68 -12.98 -16.24
CA ALA A 230 10.88 -14.13 -16.64
C ALA A 230 9.37 -13.91 -16.37
N LEU A 231 9.01 -13.37 -15.20
CA LEU A 231 7.63 -13.03 -14.88
C LEU A 231 7.06 -11.99 -15.84
N ARG A 232 7.82 -10.93 -16.14
CA ARG A 232 7.42 -9.90 -17.11
C ARG A 232 7.30 -10.43 -18.54
N LYS A 233 8.13 -11.40 -18.94
CA LYS A 233 8.00 -12.05 -20.24
C LYS A 233 6.66 -12.78 -20.38
N GLY A 234 6.21 -13.45 -19.30
CA GLY A 234 4.90 -14.14 -19.27
C GLY A 234 3.72 -13.19 -19.05
N ASP A 235 3.94 -12.00 -18.46
CA ASP A 235 2.93 -10.97 -18.19
C ASP A 235 3.50 -9.57 -18.47
N PRO A 236 3.53 -9.15 -19.74
CA PRO A 236 4.18 -7.89 -20.17
C PRO A 236 3.62 -6.61 -19.52
N ASN A 237 2.37 -6.66 -19.03
CA ASN A 237 1.70 -5.56 -18.35
C ASN A 237 1.98 -5.50 -16.85
N GLY A 238 2.75 -6.46 -16.31
CA GLY A 238 3.13 -6.53 -14.91
C GLY A 238 4.64 -6.47 -14.69
N TYR A 239 5.05 -6.55 -13.41
CA TYR A 239 6.44 -6.73 -12.99
C TYR A 239 7.42 -5.72 -13.57
N ALA A 240 7.03 -4.44 -13.64
CA ALA A 240 7.92 -3.36 -14.05
C ALA A 240 9.13 -3.33 -13.11
N HIS A 241 10.33 -3.51 -13.65
CA HIS A 241 11.54 -3.59 -12.84
C HIS A 241 12.77 -2.98 -13.52
N LYS A 242 13.75 -2.61 -12.70
CA LYS A 242 15.09 -2.18 -13.13
C LYS A 242 16.12 -2.83 -12.22
N VAL A 243 17.19 -3.37 -12.80
CA VAL A 243 18.32 -3.94 -12.05
C VAL A 243 19.57 -3.15 -12.39
N LYS A 244 20.27 -2.68 -11.36
CA LYS A 244 21.52 -1.92 -11.50
C LYS A 244 22.62 -2.57 -10.68
N LEU A 245 23.59 -3.14 -11.38
CA LEU A 245 24.86 -3.58 -10.80
C LEU A 245 25.85 -2.39 -10.86
N HIS A 246 26.24 -1.87 -9.71
CA HIS A 246 27.16 -0.75 -9.60
C HIS A 246 28.60 -1.25 -9.66
N LYS A 247 29.23 -1.11 -10.85
CA LYS A 247 30.59 -1.58 -11.13
C LYS A 247 31.62 -1.01 -10.15
N GLY A 248 32.50 -1.87 -9.65
CA GLY A 248 33.56 -1.54 -8.72
C GLY A 248 33.08 -1.12 -7.32
N MET A 249 31.79 -1.21 -7.03
CA MET A 249 31.24 -0.90 -5.70
C MET A 249 31.11 -2.15 -4.85
N GLY A 250 31.47 -2.04 -3.57
CA GLY A 250 31.19 -3.03 -2.54
C GLY A 250 29.80 -2.83 -1.93
N HIS A 251 29.66 -3.20 -0.65
CA HIS A 251 28.40 -3.07 0.07
C HIS A 251 27.89 -1.63 0.13
N TRP A 252 28.77 -0.62 0.30
CA TRP A 252 28.42 0.80 0.21
C TRP A 252 28.61 1.33 -1.20
N MET A 253 27.48 1.70 -1.84
CA MET A 253 27.45 2.17 -3.24
C MET A 253 27.70 3.68 -3.42
N LYS A 254 28.10 4.40 -2.34
CA LYS A 254 28.44 5.84 -2.35
C LYS A 254 27.32 6.70 -2.97
N LEU A 255 26.07 6.41 -2.61
CA LEU A 255 24.84 7.08 -3.09
C LEU A 255 24.59 6.98 -4.60
N ARG A 256 25.31 6.12 -5.35
CA ARG A 256 25.00 5.88 -6.77
C ARG A 256 23.61 5.24 -6.95
N ASP A 257 23.10 4.57 -5.93
CA ASP A 257 21.77 4.00 -5.82
C ASP A 257 20.66 5.05 -5.67
N ALA A 258 20.99 6.33 -5.41
CA ALA A 258 20.01 7.42 -5.37
C ALA A 258 19.26 7.64 -6.70
N GLU A 259 19.79 7.14 -7.82
CA GLU A 259 19.08 7.13 -9.13
C GLU A 259 17.75 6.35 -9.06
N ALA A 260 17.57 5.47 -8.06
CA ALA A 260 16.33 4.77 -7.80
C ALA A 260 15.14 5.71 -7.56
N ILE A 261 15.37 6.86 -6.93
CA ILE A 261 14.34 7.84 -6.57
C ILE A 261 13.65 8.37 -7.83
N GLY A 262 14.42 8.82 -8.80
CA GLY A 262 13.87 9.31 -10.09
C GLY A 262 13.11 8.21 -10.84
N TRP A 263 13.57 6.97 -10.77
CA TRP A 263 12.87 5.85 -11.38
C TRP A 263 11.57 5.50 -10.64
N MET A 264 11.58 5.44 -9.31
CA MET A 264 10.37 5.16 -8.52
C MET A 264 9.30 6.23 -8.71
N SER A 265 9.68 7.50 -8.81
CA SER A 265 8.74 8.61 -8.97
C SER A 265 7.95 8.59 -10.28
N MET A 266 8.32 7.76 -11.26
CA MET A 266 7.54 7.54 -12.49
C MET A 266 6.28 6.71 -12.26
N PHE A 267 6.15 6.05 -11.11
CA PHE A 267 5.04 5.15 -10.82
C PHE A 267 4.00 5.82 -9.92
N THR A 268 2.74 5.49 -10.18
CA THR A 268 1.58 5.84 -9.36
C THR A 268 0.81 4.57 -9.09
N ARG A 269 0.36 4.38 -7.86
CA ARG A 269 -0.40 3.22 -7.44
C ARG A 269 -1.74 3.15 -8.18
N ASN A 270 -2.10 1.97 -8.68
CA ASN A 270 -3.45 1.66 -9.11
C ASN A 270 -4.14 0.79 -8.05
N PRO A 271 -5.11 1.31 -7.27
CA PRO A 271 -5.76 0.56 -6.20
C PRO A 271 -6.72 -0.54 -6.70
N VAL A 272 -7.16 -0.48 -7.95
CA VAL A 272 -8.10 -1.44 -8.56
C VAL A 272 -7.57 -1.98 -9.90
N PRO A 273 -6.39 -2.65 -9.91
CA PRO A 273 -5.79 -3.13 -11.14
C PRO A 273 -6.66 -4.18 -11.83
N LYS A 274 -6.50 -4.36 -13.16
CA LYS A 274 -7.24 -5.39 -13.92
C LYS A 274 -6.89 -6.80 -13.47
N ARG A 275 -5.62 -7.04 -13.12
CA ARG A 275 -5.12 -8.37 -12.68
C ARG A 275 -4.40 -8.24 -11.36
N VAL A 276 -4.70 -9.15 -10.45
CA VAL A 276 -4.06 -9.27 -9.13
C VAL A 276 -3.38 -10.62 -9.03
N VAL A 277 -2.15 -10.63 -8.58
CA VAL A 277 -1.40 -11.82 -8.16
C VAL A 277 -1.17 -11.70 -6.67
N TRP A 278 -1.99 -12.39 -5.89
CA TRP A 278 -1.90 -12.40 -4.43
C TRP A 278 -1.15 -13.64 -3.97
N ASN A 279 0.08 -13.46 -3.51
CA ASN A 279 0.91 -14.53 -2.99
C ASN A 279 1.22 -14.28 -1.52
N GLN A 280 0.79 -15.18 -0.66
CA GLN A 280 0.92 -15.09 0.80
C GLN A 280 2.19 -15.79 1.31
N ALA A 281 3.31 -15.57 0.67
CA ALA A 281 4.61 -16.06 1.15
C ALA A 281 4.99 -15.33 2.44
N GLY A 282 5.21 -16.08 3.52
CA GLY A 282 5.61 -15.53 4.82
C GLY A 282 4.42 -15.01 5.65
N VAL A 283 4.24 -13.69 5.71
CA VAL A 283 3.15 -13.08 6.48
C VAL A 283 1.85 -13.12 5.68
N ALA A 284 0.82 -13.78 6.23
CA ALA A 284 -0.50 -13.83 5.63
C ALA A 284 -1.29 -12.54 5.89
N LYS A 285 -2.04 -12.10 4.90
CA LYS A 285 -2.92 -10.93 4.91
C LYS A 285 -4.36 -11.35 4.64
N SER A 286 -5.32 -10.65 5.25
CA SER A 286 -6.76 -10.88 5.01
C SER A 286 -7.26 -10.27 3.70
N ALA A 287 -6.56 -9.29 3.13
CA ALA A 287 -6.94 -8.65 1.88
C ALA A 287 -5.72 -8.12 1.11
N PHE A 288 -5.86 -8.07 -0.23
CA PHE A 288 -4.85 -7.55 -1.14
C PHE A 288 -5.54 -7.00 -2.40
N TYR A 289 -5.43 -5.69 -2.66
CA TYR A 289 -6.23 -5.00 -3.67
C TYR A 289 -7.73 -5.24 -3.46
N TRP A 290 -8.40 -5.82 -4.45
CA TRP A 290 -9.84 -6.15 -4.45
C TRP A 290 -10.14 -7.62 -4.15
N LEU A 291 -9.17 -8.36 -3.62
CA LEU A 291 -9.33 -9.73 -3.11
C LEU A 291 -9.23 -9.75 -1.59
N ALA A 292 -10.05 -10.56 -0.95
CA ALA A 292 -9.99 -10.81 0.48
C ALA A 292 -10.22 -12.31 0.77
N ALA A 293 -9.68 -12.78 1.88
CA ALA A 293 -9.96 -14.11 2.40
C ALA A 293 -10.85 -13.97 3.64
N PRO A 294 -11.91 -14.79 3.79
CA PRO A 294 -12.62 -14.90 5.06
C PRO A 294 -11.64 -15.21 6.20
N LYS A 295 -11.94 -14.72 7.41
CA LYS A 295 -11.00 -14.76 8.54
C LYS A 295 -10.36 -16.14 8.79
N ASP A 296 -11.16 -17.19 8.68
CA ASP A 296 -10.73 -18.57 8.94
C ASP A 296 -10.01 -19.21 7.73
N HIS A 297 -9.93 -18.50 6.60
CA HIS A 297 -9.28 -18.92 5.37
C HIS A 297 -7.99 -18.12 5.06
N VAL A 298 -7.54 -17.28 5.99
CA VAL A 298 -6.25 -16.55 5.85
C VAL A 298 -5.12 -17.52 6.20
N LYS A 299 -4.36 -17.95 5.19
CA LYS A 299 -3.30 -18.96 5.35
C LYS A 299 -2.00 -18.50 4.68
N ALA A 300 -0.87 -18.65 5.38
CA ALA A 300 0.44 -18.52 4.75
C ALA A 300 0.64 -19.63 3.70
N GLY A 301 1.29 -19.29 2.58
CA GLY A 301 1.48 -20.20 1.45
C GLY A 301 0.32 -20.20 0.44
N ALA A 302 -0.83 -19.62 0.77
CA ALA A 302 -1.92 -19.47 -0.18
C ALA A 302 -1.57 -18.49 -1.31
N SER A 303 -2.11 -18.74 -2.50
CA SER A 303 -1.98 -17.83 -3.64
C SER A 303 -3.22 -17.81 -4.51
N VAL A 304 -3.55 -16.62 -5.05
CA VAL A 304 -4.66 -16.42 -5.98
C VAL A 304 -4.22 -15.50 -7.11
N ILE A 305 -4.55 -15.88 -8.34
CA ILE A 305 -4.44 -15.01 -9.51
C ILE A 305 -5.86 -14.77 -10.02
N ALA A 306 -6.27 -13.51 -10.06
CA ALA A 306 -7.58 -13.13 -10.57
C ALA A 306 -7.49 -11.93 -11.52
N GLU A 307 -8.37 -11.91 -12.51
CA GLU A 307 -8.44 -10.88 -13.54
C GLU A 307 -9.88 -10.43 -13.76
N ARG A 308 -10.07 -9.12 -14.00
CA ARG A 308 -11.34 -8.54 -14.32
C ARG A 308 -11.38 -7.94 -15.72
N GLU A 309 -12.46 -8.19 -16.44
CA GLU A 309 -12.72 -7.63 -17.76
C GLU A 309 -14.23 -7.39 -17.95
N GLY A 310 -14.61 -6.13 -18.16
CA GLY A 310 -16.03 -5.75 -18.21
C GLY A 310 -16.75 -6.16 -16.92
N GLN A 311 -17.79 -6.99 -17.05
CA GLN A 311 -18.62 -7.50 -15.95
C GLN A 311 -18.17 -8.88 -15.45
N VAL A 312 -17.01 -9.37 -15.90
CA VAL A 312 -16.53 -10.72 -15.60
C VAL A 312 -15.26 -10.63 -14.76
N ILE A 313 -15.21 -11.42 -13.71
CA ILE A 313 -14.03 -11.69 -12.90
C ILE A 313 -13.67 -13.17 -13.06
N ARG A 314 -12.45 -13.43 -13.50
CA ARG A 314 -11.91 -14.79 -13.67
C ARG A 314 -10.88 -15.07 -12.59
N ILE A 315 -11.06 -16.13 -11.84
CA ILE A 315 -10.05 -16.69 -10.97
C ILE A 315 -9.24 -17.64 -11.85
N LEU A 316 -8.01 -17.23 -12.17
CA LEU A 316 -7.13 -17.96 -13.09
C LEU A 316 -6.40 -19.08 -12.38
N GLU A 317 -5.98 -18.84 -11.14
CA GLU A 317 -5.27 -19.81 -10.31
C GLU A 317 -5.65 -19.59 -8.83
N ALA A 318 -5.76 -20.67 -8.08
CA ALA A 318 -5.94 -20.62 -6.63
C ALA A 318 -5.29 -21.86 -6.00
N HIS A 319 -4.44 -21.62 -4.99
CA HIS A 319 -3.75 -22.67 -4.26
C HIS A 319 -3.81 -22.37 -2.76
N GLY A 320 -4.05 -23.39 -1.95
CA GLY A 320 -4.02 -23.29 -0.48
C GLY A 320 -5.15 -22.49 0.14
N THR A 321 -6.21 -22.19 -0.61
CA THR A 321 -7.44 -21.55 -0.13
C THR A 321 -8.66 -22.16 -0.81
N GLU A 322 -9.74 -22.28 -0.09
CA GLU A 322 -11.01 -22.86 -0.54
C GLU A 322 -12.11 -21.81 -0.70
N LYS A 323 -11.91 -20.62 -0.13
CA LYS A 323 -12.87 -19.51 -0.21
C LYS A 323 -12.16 -18.20 -0.55
N LEU A 324 -12.80 -17.41 -1.40
CA LEU A 324 -12.33 -16.11 -1.80
C LEU A 324 -13.48 -15.09 -1.73
N THR A 325 -13.23 -13.94 -1.14
CA THR A 325 -14.12 -12.78 -1.22
C THR A 325 -13.58 -11.82 -2.28
N VAL A 326 -14.40 -11.53 -3.27
CA VAL A 326 -14.15 -10.50 -4.27
C VAL A 326 -14.83 -9.22 -3.83
N LEU A 327 -14.03 -8.20 -3.55
CA LEU A 327 -14.47 -6.87 -3.16
C LEU A 327 -14.76 -6.05 -4.43
N LEU A 328 -15.91 -5.38 -4.48
CA LEU A 328 -16.44 -4.75 -5.68
C LEU A 328 -16.85 -3.30 -5.45
N ASP A 329 -16.63 -2.48 -6.46
CA ASP A 329 -17.24 -1.16 -6.57
C ASP A 329 -17.34 -0.67 -8.03
N ASP A 330 -17.96 0.51 -8.20
CA ASP A 330 -18.22 1.12 -9.50
C ASP A 330 -16.98 1.60 -10.27
N ARG A 331 -15.79 1.57 -9.68
CA ARG A 331 -14.52 1.83 -10.37
C ARG A 331 -14.03 0.59 -11.14
N MET A 332 -14.56 -0.58 -10.80
CA MET A 332 -14.15 -1.86 -11.36
C MET A 332 -15.06 -2.33 -12.48
N LEU A 333 -16.35 -2.20 -12.27
CA LEU A 333 -17.42 -2.69 -13.14
C LEU A 333 -18.75 -1.97 -12.79
N ASP A 334 -19.78 -2.16 -13.58
CA ASP A 334 -21.11 -1.56 -13.36
C ASP A 334 -21.94 -2.45 -12.43
N LEU A 335 -22.08 -2.06 -11.16
CA LEU A 335 -22.86 -2.82 -10.17
C LEU A 335 -24.39 -2.81 -10.43
N ASP A 336 -24.89 -2.00 -11.37
CA ASP A 336 -26.29 -2.02 -11.76
C ASP A 336 -26.59 -3.14 -12.81
N LYS A 337 -25.53 -3.84 -13.27
CA LYS A 337 -25.58 -4.99 -14.16
C LYS A 337 -25.19 -6.27 -13.44
N GLU A 338 -25.50 -7.41 -14.07
CA GLU A 338 -25.03 -8.70 -13.56
C GLU A 338 -23.51 -8.81 -13.61
N VAL A 339 -22.94 -9.32 -12.53
CA VAL A 339 -21.53 -9.66 -12.38
C VAL A 339 -21.38 -11.17 -12.50
N THR A 340 -20.36 -11.63 -13.20
CA THR A 340 -20.00 -13.04 -13.28
C THR A 340 -18.63 -13.26 -12.64
N ILE A 341 -18.54 -14.22 -11.73
CA ILE A 341 -17.27 -14.74 -11.20
C ILE A 341 -17.14 -16.18 -11.66
N SER A 342 -16.00 -16.51 -12.25
CA SER A 342 -15.77 -17.85 -12.81
C SER A 342 -14.34 -18.35 -12.54
N ARG A 343 -14.18 -19.68 -12.57
CA ARG A 343 -12.91 -20.38 -12.51
C ARG A 343 -12.94 -21.58 -13.45
N ASP A 344 -11.91 -21.80 -14.24
CA ASP A 344 -11.76 -22.95 -15.15
C ASP A 344 -13.00 -23.19 -16.05
N GLY A 345 -13.67 -22.10 -16.48
CA GLY A 345 -14.89 -22.15 -17.28
C GLY A 345 -16.19 -22.36 -16.47
N GLN A 346 -16.07 -22.75 -15.19
CA GLN A 346 -17.23 -22.88 -14.29
C GLN A 346 -17.65 -21.51 -13.73
N ILE A 347 -18.96 -21.25 -13.73
CA ILE A 347 -19.53 -20.07 -13.09
C ILE A 347 -19.70 -20.35 -11.60
N LEU A 348 -18.98 -19.60 -10.76
CA LEU A 348 -19.09 -19.66 -9.30
C LEU A 348 -20.17 -18.70 -8.77
N PHE A 349 -20.37 -17.59 -9.48
CA PHE A 349 -21.43 -16.63 -9.17
C PHE A 349 -21.87 -15.91 -10.46
N ARG A 350 -23.17 -15.68 -10.58
CA ARG A 350 -23.77 -14.77 -11.59
C ARG A 350 -24.99 -14.11 -10.99
N GLY A 351 -25.01 -12.78 -10.99
CA GLY A 351 -26.14 -12.01 -10.48
C GLY A 351 -25.79 -10.55 -10.24
N ARG A 352 -26.77 -9.77 -9.82
CA ARG A 352 -26.57 -8.40 -9.35
C ARG A 352 -25.99 -8.42 -7.94
N VAL A 353 -25.06 -7.49 -7.68
CA VAL A 353 -24.43 -7.35 -6.37
C VAL A 353 -24.79 -5.99 -5.79
N GLU A 354 -25.48 -5.99 -4.66
CA GLU A 354 -25.96 -4.78 -4.01
C GLU A 354 -24.81 -4.03 -3.33
N ARG A 355 -24.83 -2.69 -3.47
CA ARG A 355 -23.96 -1.80 -2.69
C ARG A 355 -24.49 -1.71 -1.27
N LYS A 356 -23.66 -2.01 -0.28
CA LYS A 356 -24.01 -2.06 1.15
C LYS A 356 -23.13 -1.10 1.95
N LEU A 357 -23.72 -0.37 2.88
CA LEU A 357 -23.00 0.52 3.78
C LEU A 357 -22.05 -0.28 4.68
N GLU A 358 -22.45 -1.47 5.10
CA GLU A 358 -21.67 -2.37 5.94
C GLU A 358 -20.34 -2.77 5.25
N ALA A 359 -20.40 -3.18 3.96
CA ALA A 359 -19.20 -3.54 3.20
C ALA A 359 -18.26 -2.34 3.05
N LEU A 360 -18.83 -1.17 2.77
CA LEU A 360 -18.08 0.08 2.64
C LEU A 360 -17.41 0.49 3.96
N SER A 361 -18.16 0.47 5.06
CA SER A 361 -17.67 0.80 6.41
C SER A 361 -16.61 -0.19 6.88
N ARG A 362 -16.85 -1.49 6.70
CA ARG A 362 -15.92 -2.55 7.07
C ARG A 362 -14.59 -2.41 6.30
N THR A 363 -14.64 -2.32 4.97
CA THR A 363 -13.42 -2.21 4.15
C THR A 363 -12.66 -0.92 4.43
N LEU A 364 -13.34 0.21 4.67
CA LEU A 364 -12.69 1.44 5.10
C LEU A 364 -12.04 1.30 6.48
N ASN A 365 -12.67 0.59 7.41
CA ASN A 365 -12.11 0.38 8.75
C ASN A 365 -10.90 -0.54 8.75
N GLU A 366 -10.91 -1.60 7.95
CA GLU A 366 -9.82 -2.56 7.82
C GLU A 366 -8.63 -1.97 7.05
N ARG A 367 -8.91 -1.17 6.01
CA ARG A 367 -7.88 -0.68 5.10
C ARG A 367 -7.39 0.72 5.42
N HIS A 368 -8.11 1.54 6.17
CA HIS A 368 -7.82 2.95 6.43
C HIS A 368 -7.55 3.78 5.16
N ASP A 369 -8.06 3.33 4.02
CA ASP A 369 -7.81 3.92 2.71
C ASP A 369 -9.10 3.98 1.89
N PRO A 370 -9.65 5.18 1.61
CA PRO A 370 -10.85 5.33 0.81
C PRO A 370 -10.71 4.76 -0.62
N ARG A 371 -9.45 4.66 -1.13
CA ARG A 371 -9.16 4.10 -2.45
C ARG A 371 -9.19 2.55 -2.46
N LEU A 372 -9.08 1.91 -1.29
CA LEU A 372 -9.21 0.47 -1.07
C LEU A 372 -10.47 0.12 -0.26
N SER A 373 -11.48 0.99 -0.31
CA SER A 373 -12.81 0.73 0.27
C SER A 373 -13.77 0.35 -0.85
N PHE A 374 -14.62 -0.65 -0.59
CA PHE A 374 -15.48 -1.29 -1.56
C PHE A 374 -16.91 -1.35 -1.05
N SER A 375 -17.88 -1.02 -1.90
CA SER A 375 -19.30 -0.94 -1.51
C SER A 375 -20.05 -2.26 -1.63
N ALA A 376 -19.45 -3.27 -2.27
CA ALA A 376 -20.09 -4.56 -2.50
C ALA A 376 -19.03 -5.67 -2.41
N GLU A 377 -19.50 -6.90 -2.21
CA GLU A 377 -18.64 -8.07 -2.15
C GLU A 377 -19.39 -9.36 -2.48
N VAL A 378 -18.68 -10.35 -2.98
CA VAL A 378 -19.16 -11.71 -3.19
C VAL A 378 -18.13 -12.70 -2.68
N THR A 379 -18.55 -13.62 -1.84
CA THR A 379 -17.71 -14.74 -1.41
C THR A 379 -18.08 -15.98 -2.22
N VAL A 380 -17.08 -16.64 -2.78
CA VAL A 380 -17.23 -17.87 -3.57
C VAL A 380 -16.35 -18.97 -2.99
N ASP A 381 -16.80 -20.21 -3.12
CA ASP A 381 -15.99 -21.40 -2.96
C ASP A 381 -15.17 -21.61 -4.24
N ILE A 382 -13.85 -21.93 -4.10
CA ILE A 382 -12.87 -21.96 -5.20
C ILE A 382 -12.01 -23.21 -5.19
#